data_cc39ca61e26b27e4330ac42eb854499e
#
_entry.id   cc39ca61e26b27e4330ac42eb854499e
#
_cell.length_a   1.000
_cell.length_b   1.000
_cell.length_c   1.000
_cell.angle_alpha   90.00
_cell.angle_beta   90.00
_cell.angle_gamma   90.00
#
_symmetry.space_group_name_H-M   'P 1'
#
loop_
_entity.id
_entity.type
_entity.pdbx_description
1 polymer ?
#
loop_
_entity_poly.entity_id
_entity_poly.type
_entity_poly.pdbx_seq_one_letter_code
_entity_poly.pdbx_strand_id
1 'polypeptide(L)'
;MNPVLDMAVAVLVAALLIVGAIFSLLAAIGIMRFPDLYTRMHAASKAGTVGSGLLLLAAGVHSLDAAILIRALAGFFFFVLTAPISAHLLAKAAHQAGYKLTKLSVVDQLPQK
;
A
#
# COMPACT_ATOMS: atom_id res chain seq x y z
N MET A 1 9.70 32.59 1.62
CA MET A 1 8.70 31.88 0.82
C MET A 1 7.34 32.57 1.01
N ASN A 2 6.46 32.48 0.00
CA ASN A 2 5.14 33.09 0.05
C ASN A 2 4.26 32.42 1.10
N PRO A 3 3.61 33.16 2.05
CA PRO A 3 2.76 32.54 3.05
C PRO A 3 1.59 31.74 2.47
N VAL A 4 1.08 32.14 1.32
CA VAL A 4 -0.01 31.39 0.64
C VAL A 4 0.53 30.04 0.15
N LEU A 5 1.73 30.02 -0.42
CA LEU A 5 2.35 28.79 -0.87
C LEU A 5 2.66 27.86 0.31
N ASP A 6 3.16 28.40 1.40
CA ASP A 6 3.44 27.61 2.61
C ASP A 6 2.17 26.97 3.16
N MET A 7 1.09 27.73 3.19
CA MET A 7 -0.21 27.22 3.63
C MET A 7 -0.70 26.11 2.70
N ALA A 8 -0.60 26.31 1.39
CA ALA A 8 -1.02 25.31 0.41
C ALA A 8 -0.25 24.01 0.54
N VAL A 9 1.07 24.11 0.72
CA VAL A 9 1.91 22.93 0.94
C VAL A 9 1.53 22.24 2.24
N ALA A 10 1.32 22.97 3.31
CA ALA A 10 0.93 22.40 4.60
C ALA A 10 -0.40 21.65 4.51
N VAL A 11 -1.38 22.22 3.82
CA VAL A 11 -2.70 21.58 3.64
C VAL A 11 -2.55 20.32 2.79
N LEU A 12 -1.78 20.37 1.72
CA LEU A 12 -1.54 19.20 0.87
C LEU A 12 -0.85 18.07 1.65
N VAL A 13 0.19 18.40 2.41
CA VAL A 13 0.91 17.42 3.23
C VAL A 13 -0.01 16.81 4.26
N ALA A 14 -0.81 17.64 4.95
CA ALA A 14 -1.77 17.14 5.93
C ALA A 14 -2.79 16.18 5.31
N ALA A 15 -3.31 16.52 4.13
CA ALA A 15 -4.25 15.66 3.42
C ALA A 15 -3.61 14.33 3.05
N LEU A 16 -2.39 14.35 2.51
CA LEU A 16 -1.66 13.14 2.15
C LEU A 16 -1.39 12.25 3.38
N LEU A 17 -1.01 12.87 4.51
CA LEU A 17 -0.76 12.11 5.75
C LEU A 17 -2.04 11.46 6.27
N ILE A 18 -3.15 12.19 6.28
CA ILE A 18 -4.41 11.67 6.78
C ILE A 18 -4.90 10.52 5.90
N VAL A 19 -4.92 10.71 4.58
CA VAL A 19 -5.39 9.67 3.65
C VAL A 19 -4.45 8.47 3.70
N GLY A 20 -3.14 8.70 3.71
CA GLY A 20 -2.15 7.62 3.82
C GLY A 20 -2.29 6.84 5.12
N ALA A 21 -2.53 7.54 6.23
CA ALA A 21 -2.75 6.90 7.53
C ALA A 21 -4.03 6.05 7.53
N ILE A 22 -5.10 6.55 6.91
CA ILE A 22 -6.36 5.79 6.80
C ILE A 22 -6.15 4.51 6.01
N PHE A 23 -5.49 4.58 4.85
CA PHE A 23 -5.21 3.39 4.05
C PHE A 23 -4.29 2.41 4.78
N SER A 24 -3.29 2.91 5.49
CA SER A 24 -2.40 2.06 6.28
C SER A 24 -3.15 1.35 7.41
N LEU A 25 -4.07 2.06 8.06
CA LEU A 25 -4.91 1.48 9.09
C LEU A 25 -5.84 0.41 8.50
N LEU A 26 -6.44 0.67 7.34
CA LEU A 26 -7.28 -0.30 6.66
C LEU A 26 -6.50 -1.55 6.29
N ALA A 27 -5.25 -1.39 5.84
CA ALA A 27 -4.37 -2.53 5.55
C ALA A 27 -4.11 -3.36 6.80
N ALA A 28 -3.82 -2.71 7.91
CA ALA A 28 -3.58 -3.40 9.19
C ALA A 28 -4.83 -4.14 9.67
N ILE A 29 -5.99 -3.50 9.59
CA ILE A 29 -7.25 -4.15 9.96
C ILE A 29 -7.52 -5.36 9.07
N GLY A 30 -7.26 -5.23 7.76
CA GLY A 30 -7.45 -6.33 6.83
C GLY A 30 -6.55 -7.53 7.16
N ILE A 31 -5.29 -7.27 7.49
CA ILE A 31 -4.37 -8.33 7.88
C ILE A 31 -4.86 -9.07 9.14
N MET A 32 -5.42 -8.32 10.08
CA MET A 32 -5.87 -8.90 11.36
C MET A 32 -7.25 -9.55 11.29
N ARG A 33 -8.12 -9.08 10.39
CA ARG A 33 -9.55 -9.42 10.42
C ARG A 33 -10.00 -10.37 9.31
N PHE A 34 -9.33 -10.35 8.16
CA PHE A 34 -9.76 -11.20 7.07
C PHE A 34 -9.47 -12.67 7.37
N PRO A 35 -10.34 -13.59 6.89
CA PRO A 35 -10.33 -14.97 7.37
C PRO A 35 -9.19 -15.82 6.82
N ASP A 36 -8.64 -15.50 5.65
CA ASP A 36 -7.59 -16.32 5.06
C ASP A 36 -6.35 -15.51 4.68
N LEU A 37 -5.27 -16.23 4.39
CA LEU A 37 -4.00 -15.61 4.03
C LEU A 37 -4.09 -14.80 2.75
N TYR A 38 -4.89 -15.24 1.78
CA TYR A 38 -4.98 -14.58 0.46
C TYR A 38 -5.68 -13.23 0.57
N THR A 39 -6.79 -13.14 1.31
CA THR A 39 -7.47 -11.86 1.52
C THR A 39 -6.62 -10.91 2.37
N ARG A 40 -5.86 -11.43 3.33
CA ARG A 40 -4.92 -10.63 4.12
C ARG A 40 -3.83 -10.02 3.24
N MET A 41 -3.24 -10.83 2.35
CA MET A 41 -2.22 -10.35 1.42
C MET A 41 -2.79 -9.32 0.44
N HIS A 42 -4.03 -9.52 -0.01
CA HIS A 42 -4.69 -8.58 -0.89
C HIS A 42 -4.88 -7.23 -0.22
N ALA A 43 -5.33 -7.22 1.03
CA ALA A 43 -5.48 -5.99 1.81
C ALA A 43 -4.13 -5.29 2.01
N ALA A 44 -3.11 -6.05 2.38
CA ALA A 44 -1.77 -5.51 2.58
C ALA A 44 -1.20 -4.94 1.29
N SER A 45 -1.39 -5.66 0.18
CA SER A 45 -0.86 -5.26 -1.11
C SER A 45 -1.54 -4.00 -1.66
N LYS A 46 -2.86 -3.92 -1.59
CA LYS A 46 -3.59 -2.77 -2.13
C LYS A 46 -3.55 -1.57 -1.19
N ALA A 47 -4.14 -1.72 0.00
CA ALA A 47 -4.26 -0.61 0.92
C ALA A 47 -2.91 -0.20 1.50
N GLY A 48 -2.04 -1.16 1.77
CA GLY A 48 -0.71 -0.88 2.29
C GLY A 48 0.17 -0.13 1.29
N THR A 49 0.11 -0.51 0.02
CA THR A 49 0.87 0.17 -1.04
C THR A 49 0.41 1.62 -1.20
N VAL A 50 -0.90 1.84 -1.27
CA VAL A 50 -1.45 3.18 -1.40
C VAL A 50 -1.10 4.01 -0.16
N GLY A 51 -1.31 3.45 1.04
CA GLY A 51 -1.01 4.14 2.29
C GLY A 51 0.45 4.53 2.40
N SER A 52 1.36 3.58 2.20
CA SER A 52 2.80 3.82 2.27
C SER A 52 3.25 4.81 1.20
N GLY A 53 2.72 4.70 -0.02
CA GLY A 53 3.06 5.61 -1.11
C GLY A 53 2.63 7.03 -0.81
N LEU A 54 1.43 7.22 -0.27
CA LEU A 54 0.94 8.54 0.10
C LEU A 54 1.78 9.16 1.21
N LEU A 55 2.23 8.36 2.19
CA LEU A 55 3.11 8.85 3.24
C LEU A 55 4.48 9.25 2.69
N LEU A 56 5.01 8.49 1.72
CA LEU A 56 6.24 8.87 1.02
C LEU A 56 6.07 10.19 0.27
N LEU A 57 4.95 10.36 -0.44
CA LEU A 57 4.68 11.61 -1.15
C LEU A 57 4.55 12.78 -0.18
N ALA A 58 3.92 12.56 0.97
CA ALA A 58 3.82 13.59 2.01
C ALA A 58 5.22 14.04 2.46
N ALA A 59 6.10 13.10 2.72
CA ALA A 59 7.48 13.40 3.11
C ALA A 59 8.22 14.15 2.00
N GLY A 60 8.04 13.73 0.75
CA GLY A 60 8.67 14.39 -0.39
C GLY A 60 8.20 15.83 -0.57
N VAL A 61 6.90 16.04 -0.50
CA VAL A 61 6.32 17.39 -0.63
C VAL A 61 6.73 18.28 0.55
N HIS A 62 6.71 17.72 1.76
CA HIS A 62 7.07 18.47 2.97
C HIS A 62 8.53 18.94 2.94
N SER A 63 9.42 18.17 2.33
CA SER A 63 10.84 18.49 2.27
C SER A 63 11.15 19.75 1.47
N LEU A 64 10.27 20.12 0.53
CA LEU A 64 10.47 21.24 -0.41
C LEU A 64 11.78 21.13 -1.18
N ASP A 65 12.27 19.90 -1.37
CA ASP A 65 13.50 19.58 -2.08
C ASP A 65 13.14 18.68 -3.25
N ALA A 66 13.43 19.13 -4.46
CA ALA A 66 13.11 18.39 -5.68
C ALA A 66 13.77 17.00 -5.71
N ALA A 67 14.98 16.89 -5.22
CA ALA A 67 15.68 15.59 -5.19
C ALA A 67 14.97 14.60 -4.28
N ILE A 68 14.51 15.05 -3.12
CA ILE A 68 13.78 14.20 -2.17
C ILE A 68 12.42 13.83 -2.74
N LEU A 69 11.72 14.79 -3.37
CA LEU A 69 10.44 14.51 -4.00
C LEU A 69 10.57 13.49 -5.12
N ILE A 70 11.60 13.60 -5.96
CA ILE A 70 11.85 12.64 -7.05
C ILE A 70 12.11 11.25 -6.47
N ARG A 71 12.88 11.15 -5.39
CA ARG A 71 13.13 9.87 -4.72
C ARG A 71 11.85 9.28 -4.14
N ALA A 72 11.00 10.11 -3.57
CA ALA A 72 9.71 9.66 -3.03
C ALA A 72 8.79 9.14 -4.13
N LEU A 73 8.74 9.84 -5.27
CA LEU A 73 7.97 9.39 -6.43
C LEU A 73 8.50 8.08 -6.97
N ALA A 74 9.84 7.95 -7.07
CA ALA A 74 10.46 6.71 -7.51
C ALA A 74 10.14 5.55 -6.57
N GLY A 75 10.16 5.80 -5.26
CA GLY A 75 9.81 4.80 -4.26
C GLY A 75 8.35 4.35 -4.36
N PHE A 76 7.45 5.30 -4.56
CA PHE A 76 6.02 5.00 -4.75
C PHE A 76 5.82 4.17 -6.02
N PHE A 77 6.45 4.58 -7.11
CA PHE A 77 6.38 3.84 -8.37
C PHE A 77 6.90 2.41 -8.20
N PHE A 78 8.01 2.26 -7.48
CA PHE A 78 8.58 0.95 -7.17
C PHE A 78 7.60 0.08 -6.37
N PHE A 79 6.93 0.64 -5.37
CA PHE A 79 5.91 -0.08 -4.61
C PHE A 79 4.76 -0.54 -5.51
N VAL A 80 4.29 0.33 -6.39
CA VAL A 80 3.18 0.01 -7.30
C VAL A 80 3.55 -1.14 -8.22
N LEU A 81 4.82 -1.20 -8.66
CA LEU A 81 5.29 -2.28 -9.54
C LEU A 81 5.53 -3.57 -8.79
N THR A 82 6.10 -3.50 -7.58
CA THR A 82 6.56 -4.72 -6.88
C THR A 82 5.49 -5.38 -6.02
N ALA A 83 4.56 -4.61 -5.49
CA ALA A 83 3.55 -5.16 -4.57
C ALA A 83 2.67 -6.23 -5.22
N PRO A 84 2.12 -6.03 -6.44
CA PRO A 84 1.34 -7.09 -7.09
C PRO A 84 2.16 -8.33 -7.38
N ILE A 85 3.41 -8.17 -7.81
CA ILE A 85 4.29 -9.30 -8.10
C ILE A 85 4.60 -10.07 -6.83
N SER A 86 4.95 -9.38 -5.76
CA SER A 86 5.23 -9.99 -4.46
C SER A 86 4.00 -10.72 -3.90
N ALA A 87 2.84 -10.10 -4.00
CA ALA A 87 1.60 -10.70 -3.52
C ALA A 87 1.26 -11.97 -4.31
N HIS A 88 1.46 -11.93 -5.64
CA HIS A 88 1.23 -13.10 -6.49
C HIS A 88 2.16 -14.25 -6.11
N LEU A 89 3.44 -13.97 -5.94
CA LEU A 89 4.43 -15.00 -5.59
C LEU A 89 4.16 -15.56 -4.19
N LEU A 90 3.79 -14.73 -3.23
CA LEU A 90 3.44 -15.18 -1.89
C LEU A 90 2.18 -16.04 -1.89
N ALA A 91 1.17 -15.64 -2.67
CA ALA A 91 -0.06 -16.43 -2.80
C ALA A 91 0.22 -17.79 -3.40
N LYS A 92 1.06 -17.84 -4.44
CA LYS A 92 1.45 -19.09 -5.07
C LYS A 92 2.21 -19.99 -4.10
N ALA A 93 3.17 -19.43 -3.38
CA ALA A 93 3.95 -20.16 -2.39
C ALA A 93 3.06 -20.69 -1.25
N ALA A 94 2.13 -19.87 -0.77
CA ALA A 94 1.20 -20.25 0.28
C ALA A 94 0.29 -21.40 -0.19
N HIS A 95 -0.21 -21.32 -1.41
CA HIS A 95 -1.04 -22.38 -1.99
C HIS A 95 -0.27 -23.70 -2.07
N GLN A 96 0.97 -23.64 -2.53
CA GLN A 96 1.82 -24.82 -2.61
C GLN A 96 2.16 -25.39 -1.23
N ALA A 97 2.21 -24.55 -0.20
CA ALA A 97 2.47 -24.98 1.17
C ALA A 97 1.24 -25.55 1.88
N GLY A 98 0.07 -25.53 1.23
CA GLY A 98 -1.14 -26.13 1.78
C GLY A 98 -2.16 -25.17 2.36
N TYR A 99 -1.93 -23.87 2.32
CA TYR A 99 -2.94 -22.89 2.74
C TYR A 99 -4.08 -22.87 1.74
N LYS A 100 -5.30 -22.89 2.23
CA LYS A 100 -6.49 -22.98 1.39
C LYS A 100 -7.30 -21.70 1.45
N LEU A 101 -8.02 -21.43 0.36
CA LEU A 101 -9.03 -20.37 0.36
C LEU A 101 -10.17 -20.74 1.28
N THR A 102 -10.78 -19.74 1.92
CA THR A 102 -11.95 -19.97 2.77
C THR A 102 -13.20 -20.16 1.92
N LYS A 103 -14.29 -20.54 2.57
CA LYS A 103 -15.60 -20.67 1.92
C LYS A 103 -16.13 -19.33 1.40
N LEU A 104 -15.56 -18.22 1.87
CA LEU A 104 -15.93 -16.87 1.42
C LEU A 104 -15.29 -16.50 0.10
N SER A 105 -14.28 -17.25 -0.34
CA SER A 105 -13.63 -17.00 -1.61
C SER A 105 -14.50 -17.50 -2.75
N VAL A 106 -14.68 -16.67 -3.78
CA VAL A 106 -15.60 -16.96 -4.88
C VAL A 106 -14.97 -17.92 -5.89
N VAL A 107 -13.70 -17.72 -6.21
CA VAL A 107 -13.01 -18.49 -7.24
C VAL A 107 -11.61 -18.87 -6.76
N ASP A 108 -11.25 -20.15 -6.91
CA ASP A 108 -9.89 -20.60 -6.71
C ASP A 108 -9.22 -20.73 -8.08
N GLN A 109 -8.39 -19.74 -8.42
CA GLN A 109 -7.69 -19.67 -9.71
C GLN A 109 -6.28 -20.21 -9.63
N LEU A 110 -5.83 -20.65 -8.46
CA LEU A 110 -4.49 -21.19 -8.29
C LEU A 110 -4.47 -22.68 -8.63
N PRO A 111 -3.36 -23.19 -9.21
CA PRO A 111 -3.26 -24.60 -9.50
C PRO A 111 -3.31 -25.41 -8.20
N GLN A 112 -4.06 -26.48 -8.23
CA GLN A 112 -4.17 -27.36 -7.08
C GLN A 112 -3.12 -28.47 -7.17
N LYS A 113 -2.63 -28.86 -6.01
CA LYS A 113 -1.68 -29.97 -5.89
C LYS A 113 -2.15 -30.98 -4.87
#